data_9f2cb2c039c15789e4eadbb3fb6458bc
#
_entry.id   9f2cb2c039c15789e4eadbb3fb6458bc
#
_cell.length_a   1.000
_cell.length_b   1.000
_cell.length_c   1.000
_cell.angle_alpha   90.00
_cell.angle_beta   90.00
_cell.angle_gamma   90.00
#
_symmetry.space_group_name_H-M   'P 1'
#
loop_
_entity.id
_entity.type
_entity.pdbx_description
1 polymer ?
#
loop_
_entity_poly.entity_id
_entity_poly.type
_entity_poly.pdbx_seq_one_letter_code
_entity_poly.pdbx_strand_id
1 'polypeptide(L)'
;MRRYWTLYLLLALPIAFFVIFRYIPMAYILMAFKKNNIIQPPWFVDWAKNNGFEWFIKAFKDKLFIRALENTIKLNLLDLVCGFPAPILMALILNELAFKRFKKFTQTILYLPHFLSWIIISSLALRLLADNDGLINIVYKQMTGNNDAVIPFLSQPDWWTGTYIGLGIWKEAGWGTIIYLAALTSISPELYEAAAVDGAGRFRRIWHVTLPGLRPTIVVLLIMRLGYILGSEFDRPLALSNKLVTDASTVISIYVYQKGINGGGQFSLTTAVGLFQSVVGVLFLFGANFLAKRFGERGIM
;
A
#
# COMPACT_ATOMS: atom_id res chain seq x y z
N MET A 1 -9.51 -0.16 -41.49
CA MET A 1 -8.28 -0.78 -40.95
C MET A 1 -6.99 -0.18 -41.51
N ARG A 2 -6.82 0.01 -42.83
CA ARG A 2 -5.56 0.56 -43.39
C ARG A 2 -5.14 1.96 -42.86
N ARG A 3 -6.09 2.84 -42.48
CA ARG A 3 -5.81 4.22 -42.04
C ARG A 3 -5.18 4.30 -40.65
N TYR A 4 -5.29 3.25 -39.79
CA TYR A 4 -4.85 3.26 -38.41
C TYR A 4 -3.85 2.15 -38.08
N TRP A 5 -3.21 1.54 -39.10
CA TRP A 5 -2.30 0.41 -38.89
C TRP A 5 -1.13 0.74 -37.98
N THR A 6 -0.63 1.98 -38.02
CA THR A 6 0.46 2.46 -37.14
C THR A 6 0.04 2.45 -35.67
N LEU A 7 -1.22 2.79 -35.37
CA LEU A 7 -1.76 2.73 -34.01
C LEU A 7 -1.87 1.28 -33.51
N TYR A 8 -2.28 0.36 -34.39
CA TYR A 8 -2.32 -1.07 -34.05
C TYR A 8 -0.91 -1.63 -33.84
N LEU A 9 0.09 -1.19 -34.61
CA LEU A 9 1.47 -1.58 -34.40
C LEU A 9 2.01 -1.09 -33.07
N LEU A 10 1.74 0.17 -32.71
CA LEU A 10 2.11 0.72 -31.40
C LEU A 10 1.42 -0.02 -30.25
N LEU A 11 0.18 -0.47 -30.46
CA LEU A 11 -0.57 -1.22 -29.45
C LEU A 11 -0.11 -2.67 -29.32
N ALA A 12 0.45 -3.25 -30.39
CA ALA A 12 0.89 -4.65 -30.42
C ALA A 12 1.97 -4.96 -29.38
N LEU A 13 2.94 -4.05 -29.17
CA LEU A 13 3.99 -4.20 -28.17
C LEU A 13 3.45 -4.28 -26.73
N PRO A 14 2.61 -3.32 -26.24
CA PRO A 14 1.98 -3.45 -24.93
C PRO A 14 1.11 -4.69 -24.80
N ILE A 15 0.33 -5.05 -25.83
CA ILE A 15 -0.50 -6.27 -25.80
C ILE A 15 0.38 -7.51 -25.67
N ALA A 16 1.45 -7.63 -26.49
CA ALA A 16 2.39 -8.75 -26.41
C ALA A 16 3.01 -8.84 -24.99
N PHE A 17 3.42 -7.68 -24.43
CA PHE A 17 3.93 -7.63 -23.05
C PHE A 17 2.90 -8.15 -22.03
N PHE A 18 1.65 -7.71 -22.09
CA PHE A 18 0.60 -8.19 -21.20
C PHE A 18 0.35 -9.68 -21.37
N VAL A 19 0.27 -10.18 -22.61
CA VAL A 19 0.05 -11.61 -22.86
C VAL A 19 1.19 -12.45 -22.29
N ILE A 20 2.44 -12.09 -22.60
CA ILE A 20 3.61 -12.87 -22.19
C ILE A 20 3.84 -12.83 -20.69
N PHE A 21 3.77 -11.63 -20.07
CA PHE A 21 4.18 -11.45 -18.68
C PHE A 21 3.03 -11.43 -17.67
N ARG A 22 1.78 -11.39 -18.12
CA ARG A 22 0.60 -11.43 -17.24
C ARG A 22 -0.29 -12.63 -17.50
N TYR A 23 -0.75 -12.82 -18.74
CA TYR A 23 -1.71 -13.89 -19.06
C TYR A 23 -1.06 -15.28 -19.04
N ILE A 24 0.12 -15.48 -19.65
CA ILE A 24 0.78 -16.79 -19.62
C ILE A 24 1.08 -17.24 -18.17
N PRO A 25 1.66 -16.40 -17.27
CA PRO A 25 1.84 -16.81 -15.88
C PRO A 25 0.56 -17.11 -15.12
N MET A 26 -0.61 -16.56 -15.51
CA MET A 26 -1.89 -16.91 -14.89
C MET A 26 -2.24 -18.40 -15.05
N ALA A 27 -1.80 -19.06 -16.12
CA ALA A 27 -1.98 -20.50 -16.27
C ALA A 27 -1.29 -21.30 -15.14
N TYR A 28 -0.21 -20.75 -14.57
CA TYR A 28 0.50 -21.36 -13.44
C TYR A 28 -0.24 -21.25 -12.10
N ILE A 29 -1.35 -20.51 -12.02
CA ILE A 29 -2.25 -20.54 -10.84
C ILE A 29 -2.69 -21.97 -10.52
N LEU A 30 -2.75 -22.83 -11.52
CA LEU A 30 -3.06 -24.25 -11.35
C LEU A 30 -2.10 -24.96 -10.36
N MET A 31 -0.87 -24.46 -10.19
CA MET A 31 0.09 -24.96 -9.19
C MET A 31 -0.47 -24.97 -7.76
N ALA A 32 -1.38 -24.06 -7.44
CA ALA A 32 -2.04 -24.00 -6.13
C ALA A 32 -2.79 -25.29 -5.78
N PHE A 33 -3.18 -26.07 -6.79
CA PHE A 33 -3.97 -27.30 -6.65
C PHE A 33 -3.20 -28.58 -7.01
N LYS A 34 -1.95 -28.42 -7.45
CA LYS A 34 -1.10 -29.53 -7.90
C LYS A 34 -0.03 -29.88 -6.86
N LYS A 35 0.51 -31.12 -6.92
CA LYS A 35 1.68 -31.47 -6.11
C LYS A 35 2.83 -30.50 -6.40
N ASN A 36 3.62 -30.17 -5.38
CA ASN A 36 4.75 -29.26 -5.57
C ASN A 36 5.80 -29.89 -6.49
N ASN A 37 5.95 -29.33 -7.66
CA ASN A 37 6.97 -29.75 -8.63
C ASN A 37 7.54 -28.49 -9.31
N ILE A 38 8.87 -28.38 -9.33
CA ILE A 38 9.59 -27.23 -9.90
C ILE A 38 9.97 -27.49 -11.35
N ILE A 39 10.06 -28.77 -11.73
CA ILE A 39 10.64 -29.19 -13.02
C ILE A 39 9.56 -29.28 -14.10
N GLN A 40 8.37 -29.76 -13.74
CA GLN A 40 7.31 -30.00 -14.69
C GLN A 40 6.24 -28.91 -14.67
N PRO A 41 5.71 -28.49 -15.83
CA PRO A 41 4.57 -27.59 -15.90
C PRO A 41 3.36 -28.16 -15.14
N PRO A 42 2.51 -27.30 -14.53
CA PRO A 42 1.44 -27.76 -13.64
C PRO A 42 0.39 -28.67 -14.31
N TRP A 43 0.22 -28.60 -15.61
CA TRP A 43 -0.72 -29.46 -16.35
C TRP A 43 -0.26 -30.93 -16.47
N PHE A 44 1.03 -31.22 -16.28
CA PHE A 44 1.56 -32.58 -16.26
C PHE A 44 1.75 -33.14 -14.85
N VAL A 45 1.50 -32.35 -13.82
CA VAL A 45 1.68 -32.75 -12.42
C VAL A 45 0.35 -33.25 -11.87
N ASP A 46 0.37 -34.29 -11.03
CA ASP A 46 -0.80 -34.80 -10.33
C ASP A 46 -1.45 -33.79 -9.42
N TRP A 47 -2.72 -33.96 -9.14
CA TRP A 47 -3.45 -33.19 -8.15
C TRP A 47 -2.87 -33.40 -6.75
N ALA A 48 -2.81 -32.34 -5.97
CA ALA A 48 -2.48 -32.40 -4.55
C ALA A 48 -3.56 -33.16 -3.78
N LYS A 49 -3.24 -33.60 -2.56
CA LYS A 49 -4.19 -34.27 -1.67
C LYS A 49 -5.42 -33.40 -1.38
N ASN A 50 -6.46 -34.04 -0.80
CA ASN A 50 -7.70 -33.34 -0.43
C ASN A 50 -8.35 -32.62 -1.63
N ASN A 51 -8.50 -33.32 -2.75
CA ASN A 51 -9.08 -32.78 -3.99
C ASN A 51 -8.38 -31.49 -4.49
N GLY A 52 -7.07 -31.37 -4.28
CA GLY A 52 -6.28 -30.22 -4.68
C GLY A 52 -6.13 -29.13 -3.62
N PHE A 53 -6.81 -29.21 -2.48
CA PHE A 53 -6.78 -28.14 -1.45
C PHE A 53 -5.71 -28.33 -0.36
N GLU A 54 -4.80 -29.27 -0.54
CA GLU A 54 -3.74 -29.58 0.44
C GLU A 54 -2.95 -28.33 0.88
N TRP A 55 -2.56 -27.48 -0.07
CA TRP A 55 -1.71 -26.33 0.19
C TRP A 55 -2.44 -25.22 0.94
N PHE A 56 -3.73 -25.05 0.69
CA PHE A 56 -4.57 -24.11 1.46
C PHE A 56 -4.69 -24.59 2.90
N ILE A 57 -4.99 -25.87 3.10
CA ILE A 57 -5.09 -26.46 4.45
C ILE A 57 -3.74 -26.35 5.17
N LYS A 58 -2.62 -26.60 4.47
CA LYS A 58 -1.28 -26.52 5.02
C LYS A 58 -0.93 -25.07 5.41
N ALA A 59 -1.28 -24.09 4.56
CA ALA A 59 -1.07 -22.68 4.87
C ALA A 59 -1.80 -22.28 6.16
N PHE A 60 -3.10 -22.58 6.27
CA PHE A 60 -3.88 -22.23 7.47
C PHE A 60 -3.51 -23.01 8.74
N LYS A 61 -2.76 -24.11 8.63
CA LYS A 61 -2.15 -24.81 9.77
C LYS A 61 -0.76 -24.31 10.13
N ASP A 62 -0.10 -23.54 9.26
CA ASP A 62 1.23 -22.98 9.51
C ASP A 62 1.08 -21.73 10.38
N LYS A 63 1.61 -21.78 11.62
CA LYS A 63 1.60 -20.67 12.57
C LYS A 63 2.28 -19.42 12.02
N LEU A 64 3.31 -19.57 11.16
CA LEU A 64 3.98 -18.46 10.51
C LEU A 64 3.08 -17.76 9.51
N PHE A 65 2.26 -18.51 8.75
CA PHE A 65 1.28 -17.93 7.85
C PHE A 65 0.18 -17.16 8.59
N ILE A 66 -0.37 -17.75 9.67
CA ILE A 66 -1.39 -17.06 10.48
C ILE A 66 -0.85 -15.74 11.02
N ARG A 67 0.36 -15.75 11.60
CA ARG A 67 1.02 -14.52 12.06
C ARG A 67 1.24 -13.51 10.93
N ALA A 68 1.71 -13.96 9.78
CA ALA A 68 1.90 -13.11 8.60
C ALA A 68 0.58 -12.50 8.12
N LEU A 69 -0.51 -13.26 8.17
CA LEU A 69 -1.86 -12.78 7.83
C LEU A 69 -2.34 -11.70 8.82
N GLU A 70 -2.21 -11.96 10.12
CA GLU A 70 -2.57 -11.01 11.18
C GLU A 70 -1.78 -9.70 11.04
N ASN A 71 -0.46 -9.79 10.86
CA ASN A 71 0.39 -8.62 10.67
C ASN A 71 0.02 -7.85 9.40
N THR A 72 -0.24 -8.55 8.29
CA THR A 72 -0.66 -7.91 7.03
C THR A 72 -1.96 -7.12 7.22
N ILE A 73 -2.95 -7.72 7.89
CA ILE A 73 -4.22 -7.05 8.18
C ILE A 73 -3.98 -5.86 9.12
N LYS A 74 -3.24 -6.05 10.22
CA LYS A 74 -2.94 -4.99 11.21
C LYS A 74 -2.25 -3.79 10.54
N LEU A 75 -1.17 -4.02 9.79
CA LEU A 75 -0.40 -2.96 9.17
C LEU A 75 -1.21 -2.24 8.08
N ASN A 76 -1.96 -2.97 7.25
CA ASN A 76 -2.79 -2.37 6.21
C ASN A 76 -3.98 -1.59 6.77
N LEU A 77 -4.58 -2.04 7.89
CA LEU A 77 -5.62 -1.25 8.58
C LEU A 77 -5.04 0.03 9.18
N LEU A 78 -3.85 -0.02 9.78
CA LEU A 78 -3.18 1.17 10.29
C LEU A 78 -2.80 2.13 9.14
N ASP A 79 -2.29 1.63 8.02
CA ASP A 79 -2.04 2.43 6.82
C ASP A 79 -3.35 3.00 6.23
N LEU A 80 -4.47 2.28 6.33
CA LEU A 80 -5.77 2.78 5.90
C LEU A 80 -6.27 3.90 6.82
N VAL A 81 -6.14 3.75 8.13
CA VAL A 81 -6.66 4.73 9.09
C VAL A 81 -5.74 5.97 9.19
N CYS A 82 -4.43 5.78 9.21
CA CYS A 82 -3.47 6.87 9.41
C CYS A 82 -2.89 7.39 8.09
N GLY A 83 -2.58 6.51 7.16
CA GLY A 83 -1.92 6.85 5.89
C GLY A 83 -2.88 7.37 4.83
N PHE A 84 -4.08 6.81 4.70
CA PHE A 84 -5.05 7.23 3.69
C PHE A 84 -5.56 8.68 3.86
N PRO A 85 -5.85 9.19 5.07
CA PRO A 85 -6.23 10.58 5.26
C PRO A 85 -5.09 11.59 5.05
N ALA A 86 -3.83 11.19 5.21
CA ALA A 86 -2.69 12.10 5.17
C ALA A 86 -2.57 12.88 3.85
N PRO A 87 -2.62 12.27 2.65
CA PRO A 87 -2.59 13.01 1.38
C PRO A 87 -3.82 13.90 1.17
N ILE A 88 -4.99 13.54 1.71
CA ILE A 88 -6.19 14.38 1.66
C ILE A 88 -5.96 15.65 2.46
N LEU A 89 -5.51 15.51 3.71
CA LEU A 89 -5.21 16.65 4.58
C LEU A 89 -4.12 17.54 3.97
N MET A 90 -3.06 16.95 3.42
CA MET A 90 -2.02 17.70 2.72
C MET A 90 -2.56 18.46 1.50
N ALA A 91 -3.44 17.85 0.70
CA ALA A 91 -4.06 18.50 -0.45
C ALA A 91 -4.90 19.71 -0.03
N LEU A 92 -5.71 19.57 1.04
CA LEU A 92 -6.51 20.65 1.58
C LEU A 92 -5.61 21.81 2.06
N ILE A 93 -4.56 21.52 2.84
CA ILE A 93 -3.61 22.52 3.33
C ILE A 93 -2.92 23.22 2.15
N LEU A 94 -2.40 22.47 1.18
CA LEU A 94 -1.74 23.03 0.01
C LEU A 94 -2.69 23.86 -0.86
N ASN A 95 -3.97 23.50 -0.91
CA ASN A 95 -4.97 24.26 -1.68
C ASN A 95 -5.22 25.64 -1.09
N GLU A 96 -5.17 25.78 0.22
CA GLU A 96 -5.36 27.04 0.95
C GLU A 96 -4.14 27.99 0.92
N LEU A 97 -2.98 27.53 0.42
CA LEU A 97 -1.80 28.37 0.33
C LEU A 97 -1.96 29.46 -0.75
N ALA A 98 -1.95 30.71 -0.33
CA ALA A 98 -2.13 31.88 -1.21
C ALA A 98 -0.93 32.12 -2.14
N PHE A 99 0.30 31.89 -1.65
CA PHE A 99 1.51 32.18 -2.41
C PHE A 99 1.87 31.04 -3.36
N LYS A 100 1.65 31.21 -4.67
CA LYS A 100 1.90 30.19 -5.71
C LYS A 100 3.33 29.65 -5.70
N ARG A 101 4.35 30.50 -5.48
CA ARG A 101 5.76 30.08 -5.43
C ARG A 101 6.04 29.19 -4.23
N PHE A 102 5.52 29.57 -3.07
CA PHE A 102 5.66 28.80 -1.82
C PHE A 102 4.93 27.44 -1.94
N LYS A 103 3.70 27.44 -2.49
CA LYS A 103 2.96 26.21 -2.77
C LYS A 103 3.78 25.24 -3.64
N LYS A 104 4.36 25.73 -4.76
CA LYS A 104 5.18 24.90 -5.66
C LYS A 104 6.43 24.36 -4.95
N PHE A 105 7.13 25.20 -4.17
CA PHE A 105 8.30 24.78 -3.40
C PHE A 105 7.96 23.71 -2.37
N THR A 106 6.89 23.88 -1.59
CA THR A 106 6.40 22.91 -0.60
C THR A 106 6.02 21.59 -1.26
N GLN A 107 5.31 21.63 -2.40
CA GLN A 107 4.98 20.44 -3.18
C GLN A 107 6.25 19.67 -3.59
N THR A 108 7.27 20.34 -4.10
CA THR A 108 8.52 19.70 -4.52
C THR A 108 9.19 18.97 -3.35
N ILE A 109 9.26 19.60 -2.16
CA ILE A 109 9.84 18.97 -0.96
C ILE A 109 9.02 17.76 -0.52
N LEU A 110 7.68 17.88 -0.50
CA LEU A 110 6.79 16.80 -0.07
C LEU A 110 6.82 15.59 -1.02
N TYR A 111 7.12 15.82 -2.31
CA TYR A 111 7.17 14.73 -3.30
C TYR A 111 8.51 13.99 -3.30
N LEU A 112 9.58 14.63 -2.84
CA LEU A 112 10.94 14.10 -2.90
C LEU A 112 11.10 12.72 -2.22
N PRO A 113 10.55 12.46 -1.02
CA PRO A 113 10.70 11.19 -0.34
C PRO A 113 10.17 9.98 -1.12
N HIS A 114 9.14 10.18 -1.95
CA HIS A 114 8.56 9.11 -2.78
C HIS A 114 9.58 8.46 -3.72
N PHE A 115 10.55 9.22 -4.23
CA PHE A 115 11.57 8.71 -5.16
C PHE A 115 12.71 7.94 -4.48
N LEU A 116 12.76 7.93 -3.16
CA LEU A 116 13.76 7.15 -2.42
C LEU A 116 13.35 5.68 -2.36
N SER A 117 14.30 4.77 -2.54
CA SER A 117 14.04 3.34 -2.31
C SER A 117 13.86 3.04 -0.82
N TRP A 118 13.12 1.97 -0.49
CA TRP A 118 12.98 1.54 0.90
C TRP A 118 14.30 1.16 1.56
N ILE A 119 15.30 0.71 0.79
CA ILE A 119 16.66 0.43 1.29
C ILE A 119 17.33 1.71 1.78
N ILE A 120 17.22 2.81 1.03
CA ILE A 120 17.76 4.12 1.44
C ILE A 120 17.03 4.62 2.69
N ILE A 121 15.69 4.53 2.69
CA ILE A 121 14.87 4.97 3.83
C ILE A 121 15.20 4.17 5.09
N SER A 122 15.36 2.85 5.00
CA SER A 122 15.73 2.02 6.14
C SER A 122 17.13 2.36 6.67
N SER A 123 18.08 2.64 5.79
CA SER A 123 19.42 3.07 6.18
C SER A 123 19.41 4.43 6.90
N LEU A 124 18.58 5.37 6.43
CA LEU A 124 18.36 6.65 7.12
C LEU A 124 17.67 6.45 8.46
N ALA A 125 16.65 5.60 8.51
CA ALA A 125 15.95 5.27 9.74
C ALA A 125 16.90 4.66 10.79
N LEU A 126 17.78 3.74 10.40
CA LEU A 126 18.80 3.19 11.29
C LEU A 126 19.71 4.28 11.86
N ARG A 127 20.22 5.20 11.02
CA ARG A 127 21.10 6.27 11.50
C ARG A 127 20.39 7.30 12.39
N LEU A 128 19.09 7.51 12.18
CA LEU A 128 18.33 8.49 12.96
C LEU A 128 17.71 7.88 14.21
N LEU A 129 17.25 6.63 14.16
CA LEU A 129 16.34 6.02 15.13
C LEU A 129 16.96 4.84 15.90
N ALA A 130 18.21 4.44 15.64
CA ALA A 130 18.85 3.33 16.36
C ALA A 130 18.90 3.62 17.87
N ASP A 131 18.80 2.57 18.67
CA ASP A 131 18.68 2.66 20.13
C ASP A 131 19.92 3.29 20.78
N ASN A 132 21.11 2.92 20.32
CA ASN A 132 22.35 3.33 20.97
C ASN A 132 22.94 4.63 20.41
N ASP A 133 23.07 4.70 19.08
CA ASP A 133 23.81 5.72 18.32
C ASP A 133 22.93 6.50 17.35
N GLY A 134 21.60 6.28 17.38
CA GLY A 134 20.64 7.05 16.59
C GLY A 134 20.57 8.51 17.03
N LEU A 135 20.62 9.42 16.06
CA LEU A 135 20.66 10.88 16.33
C LEU A 135 19.52 11.32 17.27
N ILE A 136 18.31 10.78 17.10
CA ILE A 136 17.16 11.15 17.93
C ILE A 136 17.37 10.65 19.37
N ASN A 137 17.88 9.45 19.57
CA ASN A 137 18.17 8.94 20.91
C ASN A 137 19.35 9.66 21.59
N ILE A 138 20.36 10.10 20.82
CA ILE A 138 21.43 10.95 21.36
C ILE A 138 20.86 12.27 21.89
N VAL A 139 20.03 12.94 21.10
CA VAL A 139 19.38 14.20 21.52
C VAL A 139 18.45 13.96 22.72
N TYR A 140 17.69 12.87 22.70
CA TYR A 140 16.78 12.53 23.81
C TYR A 140 17.52 12.27 25.13
N LYS A 141 18.65 11.55 25.12
CA LYS A 141 19.53 11.36 26.27
C LYS A 141 20.06 12.69 26.81
N GLN A 142 20.49 13.59 25.92
CA GLN A 142 20.97 14.91 26.34
C GLN A 142 19.85 15.77 26.97
N MET A 143 18.64 15.73 26.40
CA MET A 143 17.49 16.50 26.91
C MET A 143 17.00 15.98 28.26
N THR A 144 17.04 14.67 28.49
CA THR A 144 16.60 14.05 29.75
C THR A 144 17.66 14.04 30.82
N GLY A 145 18.92 14.28 30.46
CA GLY A 145 20.07 14.10 31.39
C GLY A 145 20.32 12.65 31.81
N ASN A 146 19.65 11.70 31.16
CA ASN A 146 19.72 10.26 31.48
C ASN A 146 20.33 9.50 30.30
N ASN A 147 21.53 8.95 30.49
CA ASN A 147 22.23 8.21 29.44
C ASN A 147 21.58 6.85 29.11
N ASP A 148 20.72 6.33 29.99
CA ASP A 148 19.99 5.08 29.77
C ASP A 148 18.62 5.29 29.13
N ALA A 149 18.18 6.55 28.97
CA ALA A 149 16.92 6.86 28.33
C ALA A 149 16.98 6.55 26.83
N VAL A 150 16.18 5.58 26.37
CA VAL A 150 16.13 5.13 24.98
C VAL A 150 14.68 5.02 24.52
N ILE A 151 14.40 5.53 23.34
CA ILE A 151 13.16 5.27 22.63
C ILE A 151 13.43 4.14 21.63
N PRO A 152 12.86 2.93 21.83
CA PRO A 152 13.21 1.73 21.06
C PRO A 152 12.46 1.65 19.73
N PHE A 153 12.63 2.67 18.86
CA PHE A 153 11.90 2.84 17.61
C PHE A 153 11.94 1.63 16.67
N LEU A 154 13.05 0.89 16.66
CA LEU A 154 13.30 -0.20 15.73
C LEU A 154 13.45 -1.57 16.43
N SER A 155 13.50 -1.61 17.75
CA SER A 155 13.78 -2.82 18.52
C SER A 155 12.57 -3.39 19.26
N GLN A 156 11.52 -2.61 19.49
CA GLN A 156 10.28 -3.07 20.11
C GLN A 156 9.11 -3.09 19.09
N PRO A 157 8.25 -4.14 19.11
CA PRO A 157 7.19 -4.33 18.11
C PRO A 157 6.22 -3.15 17.96
N ASP A 158 5.80 -2.54 19.08
CA ASP A 158 4.82 -1.43 19.03
C ASP A 158 5.45 -0.14 18.49
N TRP A 159 6.66 0.19 18.94
CA TRP A 159 7.44 1.32 18.43
C TRP A 159 7.81 1.12 16.96
N TRP A 160 8.21 -0.10 16.60
CA TRP A 160 8.47 -0.46 15.21
C TRP A 160 7.24 -0.27 14.33
N THR A 161 6.06 -0.69 14.79
CA THR A 161 4.81 -0.50 14.07
C THR A 161 4.51 0.98 13.83
N GLY A 162 4.66 1.82 14.86
CA GLY A 162 4.52 3.27 14.74
C GLY A 162 5.52 3.89 13.75
N THR A 163 6.78 3.49 13.84
CA THR A 163 7.86 3.92 12.93
C THR A 163 7.57 3.47 11.49
N TYR A 164 7.15 2.22 11.31
CA TYR A 164 6.76 1.67 10.02
C TYR A 164 5.66 2.53 9.37
N ILE A 165 4.57 2.81 10.08
CA ILE A 165 3.47 3.64 9.58
C ILE A 165 3.93 5.08 9.31
N GLY A 166 4.67 5.69 10.24
CA GLY A 166 5.17 7.06 10.11
C GLY A 166 6.07 7.27 8.89
N LEU A 167 7.02 6.35 8.66
CA LEU A 167 7.89 6.38 7.48
C LEU A 167 7.10 6.16 6.18
N GLY A 168 6.07 5.32 6.20
CA GLY A 168 5.18 5.15 5.06
C GLY A 168 4.41 6.41 4.71
N ILE A 169 3.83 7.07 5.71
CA ILE A 169 3.14 8.36 5.52
C ILE A 169 4.11 9.40 4.98
N TRP A 170 5.29 9.54 5.59
CA TRP A 170 6.30 10.50 5.14
C TRP A 170 6.71 10.28 3.67
N LYS A 171 6.86 9.02 3.26
CA LYS A 171 7.24 8.68 1.89
C LYS A 171 6.11 8.93 0.89
N GLU A 172 4.88 8.50 1.20
CA GLU A 172 3.83 8.36 0.18
C GLU A 172 2.80 9.50 0.21
N ALA A 173 2.62 10.20 1.33
CA ALA A 173 1.53 11.17 1.45
C ALA A 173 1.70 12.37 0.50
N GLY A 174 2.92 12.84 0.28
CA GLY A 174 3.19 13.91 -0.68
C GLY A 174 2.79 13.52 -2.10
N TRP A 175 3.21 12.35 -2.57
CA TRP A 175 2.87 11.85 -3.89
C TRP A 175 1.36 11.61 -4.05
N GLY A 176 0.72 10.99 -3.06
CA GLY A 176 -0.73 10.78 -3.05
C GLY A 176 -1.53 12.08 -3.13
N THR A 177 -0.99 13.19 -2.65
CA THR A 177 -1.60 14.52 -2.70
C THR A 177 -1.85 15.01 -4.13
N ILE A 178 -1.06 14.57 -5.12
CA ILE A 178 -1.20 14.99 -6.52
C ILE A 178 -2.59 14.67 -7.06
N ILE A 179 -3.11 13.47 -6.77
CA ILE A 179 -4.42 13.02 -7.27
C ILE A 179 -5.52 13.92 -6.69
N TYR A 180 -5.45 14.22 -5.39
CA TYR A 180 -6.44 15.08 -4.75
C TYR A 180 -6.34 16.53 -5.21
N LEU A 181 -5.13 17.07 -5.44
CA LEU A 181 -4.95 18.40 -6.01
C LEU A 181 -5.52 18.49 -7.44
N ALA A 182 -5.35 17.44 -8.25
CA ALA A 182 -5.97 17.39 -9.57
C ALA A 182 -7.50 17.35 -9.46
N ALA A 183 -8.06 16.55 -8.54
CA ALA A 183 -9.50 16.50 -8.31
C ALA A 183 -10.05 17.86 -7.82
N LEU A 184 -9.31 18.60 -6.99
CA LEU A 184 -9.70 19.94 -6.55
C LEU A 184 -9.86 20.94 -7.71
N THR A 185 -9.09 20.79 -8.78
CA THR A 185 -9.21 21.68 -9.96
C THR A 185 -10.50 21.45 -10.76
N SER A 186 -11.19 20.34 -10.55
CA SER A 186 -12.46 20.01 -11.22
C SER A 186 -13.69 20.59 -10.50
N ILE A 187 -13.51 21.12 -9.29
CA ILE A 187 -14.60 21.75 -8.53
C ILE A 187 -14.86 23.16 -9.11
N SER A 188 -16.13 23.46 -9.47
CA SER A 188 -16.47 24.77 -10.03
C SER A 188 -16.12 25.92 -9.08
N PRO A 189 -15.39 26.95 -9.55
CA PRO A 189 -15.12 28.17 -8.78
C PRO A 189 -16.39 28.87 -8.28
N GLU A 190 -17.49 28.76 -9.03
CA GLU A 190 -18.79 29.37 -8.67
C GLU A 190 -19.32 28.88 -7.31
N LEU A 191 -19.04 27.63 -6.94
CA LEU A 191 -19.43 27.10 -5.62
C LEU A 191 -18.68 27.79 -4.49
N TYR A 192 -17.43 28.16 -4.69
CA TYR A 192 -16.63 28.91 -3.72
C TYR A 192 -17.06 30.37 -3.64
N GLU A 193 -17.45 30.97 -4.76
CA GLU A 193 -17.98 32.34 -4.82
C GLU A 193 -19.34 32.44 -4.14
N ALA A 194 -20.26 31.51 -4.43
CA ALA A 194 -21.55 31.44 -3.75
C ALA A 194 -21.38 31.29 -2.21
N ALA A 195 -20.53 30.37 -1.78
CA ALA A 195 -20.24 30.19 -0.36
C ALA A 195 -19.60 31.42 0.28
N ALA A 196 -18.83 32.21 -0.49
CA ALA A 196 -18.26 33.46 0.00
C ALA A 196 -19.30 34.57 0.17
N VAL A 197 -20.27 34.66 -0.75
CA VAL A 197 -21.44 35.59 -0.66
C VAL A 197 -22.30 35.23 0.55
N ASP A 198 -22.49 33.92 0.84
CA ASP A 198 -23.17 33.41 2.02
C ASP A 198 -22.39 33.62 3.34
N GLY A 199 -21.24 34.28 3.31
CA GLY A 199 -20.42 34.56 4.49
C GLY A 199 -19.66 33.34 5.02
N ALA A 200 -19.48 32.28 4.24
CA ALA A 200 -18.75 31.10 4.67
C ALA A 200 -17.24 31.36 4.78
N GLY A 201 -16.68 31.25 5.99
CA GLY A 201 -15.25 31.29 6.24
C GLY A 201 -14.52 30.06 5.65
N ARG A 202 -13.17 30.07 5.69
CA ARG A 202 -12.32 29.02 5.07
C ARG A 202 -12.68 27.60 5.50
N PHE A 203 -12.82 27.34 6.80
CA PHE A 203 -13.17 26.01 7.32
C PHE A 203 -14.56 25.55 6.85
N ARG A 204 -15.54 26.46 6.80
CA ARG A 204 -16.89 26.16 6.33
C ARG A 204 -16.87 25.80 4.84
N ARG A 205 -16.08 26.50 4.00
CA ARG A 205 -15.89 26.17 2.59
C ARG A 205 -15.19 24.85 2.39
N ILE A 206 -14.14 24.51 3.17
CA ILE A 206 -13.49 23.20 3.12
C ILE A 206 -14.50 22.10 3.41
N TRP A 207 -15.32 22.23 4.46
CA TRP A 207 -16.23 21.19 4.92
C TRP A 207 -17.45 20.99 4.02
N HIS A 208 -18.01 22.08 3.46
CA HIS A 208 -19.25 22.03 2.70
C HIS A 208 -19.09 22.12 1.18
N VAL A 209 -17.93 22.52 0.66
CA VAL A 209 -17.65 22.61 -0.79
C VAL A 209 -16.51 21.68 -1.17
N THR A 210 -15.35 21.84 -0.55
CA THR A 210 -14.14 21.15 -0.96
C THR A 210 -14.20 19.65 -0.70
N LEU A 211 -14.52 19.23 0.53
CA LEU A 211 -14.61 17.81 0.90
C LEU A 211 -15.74 17.08 0.15
N PRO A 212 -16.96 17.61 0.02
CA PRO A 212 -17.97 17.01 -0.83
C PRO A 212 -17.56 16.91 -2.30
N GLY A 213 -16.85 17.91 -2.83
CA GLY A 213 -16.32 17.88 -4.19
C GLY A 213 -15.23 16.81 -4.40
N LEU A 214 -14.44 16.51 -3.36
CA LEU A 214 -13.43 15.43 -3.38
C LEU A 214 -14.02 14.03 -3.14
N ARG A 215 -15.23 13.92 -2.61
CA ARG A 215 -15.85 12.67 -2.18
C ARG A 215 -15.82 11.57 -3.24
N PRO A 216 -16.12 11.80 -4.53
CA PRO A 216 -16.02 10.77 -5.56
C PRO A 216 -14.60 10.20 -5.69
N THR A 217 -13.59 11.05 -5.67
CA THR A 217 -12.18 10.64 -5.75
C THR A 217 -11.75 9.86 -4.50
N ILE A 218 -12.14 10.33 -3.32
CA ILE A 218 -11.88 9.65 -2.03
C ILE A 218 -12.48 8.25 -2.05
N VAL A 219 -13.74 8.10 -2.48
CA VAL A 219 -14.45 6.82 -2.53
C VAL A 219 -13.77 5.85 -3.49
N VAL A 220 -13.43 6.28 -4.70
CA VAL A 220 -12.74 5.43 -5.68
C VAL A 220 -11.40 4.93 -5.14
N LEU A 221 -10.58 5.82 -4.57
CA LEU A 221 -9.28 5.45 -4.02
C LEU A 221 -9.42 4.55 -2.78
N LEU A 222 -10.45 4.76 -1.95
CA LEU A 222 -10.75 3.91 -0.81
C LEU A 222 -11.15 2.49 -1.25
N ILE A 223 -12.00 2.36 -2.28
CA ILE A 223 -12.38 1.06 -2.84
C ILE A 223 -11.15 0.32 -3.36
N MET A 224 -10.28 1.01 -4.10
CA MET A 224 -9.03 0.42 -4.60
C MET A 224 -8.12 -0.03 -3.45
N ARG A 225 -8.00 0.78 -2.39
CA ARG A 225 -7.20 0.45 -1.21
C ARG A 225 -7.75 -0.77 -0.46
N LEU A 226 -9.07 -0.87 -0.31
CA LEU A 226 -9.73 -2.02 0.30
C LEU A 226 -9.58 -3.30 -0.53
N GLY A 227 -9.62 -3.21 -1.86
CA GLY A 227 -9.30 -4.34 -2.74
C GLY A 227 -7.88 -4.89 -2.56
N TYR A 228 -6.97 -4.08 -2.02
CA TYR A 228 -5.59 -4.45 -1.75
C TYR A 228 -5.31 -4.73 -0.26
N ILE A 229 -6.35 -4.98 0.55
CA ILE A 229 -6.23 -5.10 2.02
C ILE A 229 -5.33 -6.26 2.49
N LEU A 230 -5.26 -7.35 1.74
CA LEU A 230 -4.31 -8.45 1.97
C LEU A 230 -3.04 -8.34 1.10
N GLY A 231 -2.97 -7.36 0.20
CA GLY A 231 -1.76 -7.04 -0.52
C GLY A 231 -0.72 -6.49 0.44
N SER A 232 0.52 -6.90 0.31
CA SER A 232 1.60 -6.33 1.10
C SER A 232 2.74 -5.95 0.17
N GLU A 233 3.24 -4.73 0.36
CA GLU A 233 4.52 -4.36 -0.21
C GLU A 233 5.58 -5.34 0.30
N PHE A 234 6.53 -5.69 -0.55
CA PHE A 234 7.64 -6.56 -0.17
C PHE A 234 8.81 -5.75 0.39
N ASP A 235 9.15 -4.67 -0.29
CA ASP A 235 10.38 -3.90 -0.02
C ASP A 235 10.37 -3.19 1.32
N ARG A 236 9.22 -2.60 1.71
CA ARG A 236 9.09 -1.85 2.96
C ARG A 236 9.26 -2.71 4.19
N PRO A 237 8.49 -3.81 4.39
CA PRO A 237 8.67 -4.67 5.55
C PRO A 237 10.01 -5.40 5.52
N LEU A 238 10.54 -5.77 4.34
CA LEU A 238 11.86 -6.40 4.23
C LEU A 238 12.97 -5.45 4.69
N ALA A 239 12.96 -4.21 4.21
CA ALA A 239 13.99 -3.22 4.51
C ALA A 239 13.99 -2.76 5.98
N LEU A 240 12.82 -2.71 6.60
CA LEU A 240 12.65 -2.27 8.00
C LEU A 240 12.66 -3.44 9.00
N SER A 241 12.63 -4.70 8.54
CA SER A 241 12.66 -5.86 9.42
C SER A 241 14.05 -6.05 10.04
N ASN A 242 14.07 -6.56 11.28
CA ASN A 242 15.26 -7.04 11.96
C ASN A 242 14.89 -8.20 12.89
N LYS A 243 15.89 -8.85 13.49
CA LYS A 243 15.69 -10.04 14.33
C LYS A 243 14.83 -9.79 15.56
N LEU A 244 14.81 -8.57 16.12
CA LEU A 244 14.09 -8.22 17.34
C LEU A 244 12.59 -8.05 17.10
N VAL A 245 12.19 -7.68 15.87
CA VAL A 245 10.80 -7.39 15.48
C VAL A 245 10.27 -8.34 14.43
N THR A 246 10.91 -9.48 14.20
CA THR A 246 10.49 -10.48 13.19
C THR A 246 9.03 -10.85 13.35
N ASP A 247 8.54 -10.97 14.58
CA ASP A 247 7.17 -11.32 14.90
C ASP A 247 6.14 -10.26 14.44
N ALA A 248 6.51 -8.98 14.43
CA ALA A 248 5.67 -7.88 13.98
C ALA A 248 5.87 -7.54 12.50
N SER A 249 7.05 -7.79 11.95
CA SER A 249 7.44 -7.40 10.58
C SER A 249 7.15 -8.47 9.53
N THR A 250 6.93 -9.73 9.94
CA THR A 250 6.60 -10.81 9.00
C THR A 250 5.19 -10.65 8.48
N VAL A 251 5.06 -10.24 7.22
CA VAL A 251 3.82 -10.12 6.45
C VAL A 251 3.74 -11.22 5.39
N ILE A 252 2.58 -11.34 4.70
CA ILE A 252 2.37 -12.43 3.73
C ILE A 252 3.42 -12.41 2.61
N SER A 253 3.84 -11.25 2.11
CA SER A 253 4.89 -11.17 1.07
C SER A 253 6.23 -11.73 1.54
N ILE A 254 6.61 -11.48 2.79
CA ILE A 254 7.82 -12.04 3.40
C ILE A 254 7.68 -13.55 3.58
N TYR A 255 6.52 -14.03 4.06
CA TYR A 255 6.23 -15.46 4.17
C TYR A 255 6.35 -16.17 2.81
N VAL A 256 5.73 -15.61 1.77
CA VAL A 256 5.80 -16.13 0.38
C VAL A 256 7.25 -16.16 -0.12
N TYR A 257 8.01 -15.10 0.11
CA TYR A 257 9.43 -15.06 -0.25
C TYR A 257 10.25 -16.14 0.47
N GLN A 258 10.08 -16.28 1.77
CA GLN A 258 10.80 -17.28 2.58
C GLN A 258 10.47 -18.71 2.16
N LYS A 259 9.20 -19.04 1.94
CA LYS A 259 8.75 -20.41 1.58
C LYS A 259 8.98 -20.73 0.09
N GLY A 260 8.87 -19.73 -0.78
CA GLY A 260 9.01 -19.93 -2.23
C GLY A 260 10.46 -19.87 -2.70
N ILE A 261 11.16 -18.82 -2.32
CA ILE A 261 12.49 -18.49 -2.89
C ILE A 261 13.62 -18.82 -1.91
N ASN A 262 13.57 -18.29 -0.71
CA ASN A 262 14.68 -18.34 0.25
C ASN A 262 14.73 -19.64 1.09
N GLY A 263 13.67 -20.44 1.09
CA GLY A 263 13.55 -21.55 2.03
C GLY A 263 13.22 -22.91 1.45
N GLY A 264 13.20 -23.08 0.13
CA GLY A 264 13.04 -24.45 -0.36
C GLY A 264 11.98 -24.73 -1.41
N GLY A 265 11.64 -23.78 -2.26
CA GLY A 265 10.90 -24.04 -3.49
C GLY A 265 9.47 -24.55 -3.29
N GLN A 266 8.76 -24.13 -2.24
CA GLN A 266 7.36 -24.51 -2.00
C GLN A 266 6.41 -23.68 -2.88
N PHE A 267 6.60 -23.72 -4.20
CA PHE A 267 5.86 -22.85 -5.13
C PHE A 267 4.35 -23.12 -5.11
N SER A 268 3.92 -24.38 -4.96
CA SER A 268 2.49 -24.69 -4.85
C SER A 268 1.85 -24.06 -3.61
N LEU A 269 2.53 -24.07 -2.46
CA LEU A 269 2.08 -23.41 -1.24
C LEU A 269 1.98 -21.89 -1.43
N THR A 270 3.03 -21.28 -1.97
CA THR A 270 3.06 -19.82 -2.17
C THR A 270 2.07 -19.36 -3.23
N THR A 271 1.83 -20.15 -4.27
CA THR A 271 0.76 -19.89 -5.25
C THR A 271 -0.62 -19.99 -4.62
N ALA A 272 -0.86 -20.98 -3.75
CA ALA A 272 -2.13 -21.10 -3.03
C ALA A 272 -2.37 -19.88 -2.11
N VAL A 273 -1.34 -19.40 -1.41
CA VAL A 273 -1.42 -18.18 -0.59
C VAL A 273 -1.70 -16.95 -1.45
N GLY A 274 -1.02 -16.79 -2.59
CA GLY A 274 -1.26 -15.67 -3.52
C GLY A 274 -2.67 -15.69 -4.12
N LEU A 275 -3.18 -16.90 -4.45
CA LEU A 275 -4.56 -17.06 -4.93
C LEU A 275 -5.57 -16.68 -3.83
N PHE A 276 -5.34 -17.13 -2.60
CA PHE A 276 -6.16 -16.73 -1.45
C PHE A 276 -6.19 -15.20 -1.28
N GLN A 277 -5.03 -14.53 -1.31
CA GLN A 277 -4.96 -13.06 -1.24
C GLN A 277 -5.78 -12.40 -2.36
N SER A 278 -5.65 -12.91 -3.59
CA SER A 278 -6.35 -12.37 -4.76
C SER A 278 -7.87 -12.52 -4.63
N VAL A 279 -8.35 -13.70 -4.20
CA VAL A 279 -9.79 -13.95 -3.99
C VAL A 279 -10.36 -13.02 -2.91
N VAL A 280 -9.67 -12.92 -1.78
CA VAL A 280 -10.10 -12.00 -0.70
C VAL A 280 -10.08 -10.54 -1.17
N GLY A 281 -9.03 -10.12 -1.89
CA GLY A 281 -8.95 -8.76 -2.45
C GLY A 281 -10.11 -8.44 -3.39
N VAL A 282 -10.48 -9.37 -4.27
CA VAL A 282 -11.64 -9.25 -5.16
C VAL A 282 -12.94 -9.12 -4.37
N LEU A 283 -13.14 -9.95 -3.33
CA LEU A 283 -14.33 -9.87 -2.47
C LEU A 283 -14.43 -8.51 -1.77
N PHE A 284 -13.33 -8.00 -1.22
CA PHE A 284 -13.30 -6.67 -0.60
C PHE A 284 -13.55 -5.56 -1.61
N LEU A 285 -12.98 -5.65 -2.82
CA LEU A 285 -13.19 -4.66 -3.87
C LEU A 285 -14.66 -4.59 -4.29
N PHE A 286 -15.29 -5.74 -4.59
CA PHE A 286 -16.71 -5.77 -4.95
C PHE A 286 -17.61 -5.37 -3.79
N GLY A 287 -17.32 -5.83 -2.58
CA GLY A 287 -18.05 -5.44 -1.37
C GLY A 287 -18.01 -3.94 -1.13
N ALA A 288 -16.81 -3.33 -1.19
CA ALA A 288 -16.64 -1.89 -1.04
C ALA A 288 -17.35 -1.10 -2.15
N ASN A 289 -17.26 -1.57 -3.41
CA ASN A 289 -17.94 -0.94 -4.54
C ASN A 289 -19.47 -1.02 -4.39
N PHE A 290 -20.01 -2.15 -3.94
CA PHE A 290 -21.44 -2.31 -3.65
C PHE A 290 -21.90 -1.34 -2.55
N LEU A 291 -21.15 -1.24 -1.46
CA LEU A 291 -21.44 -0.31 -0.37
C LEU A 291 -21.42 1.15 -0.85
N ALA A 292 -20.40 1.53 -1.61
CA ALA A 292 -20.29 2.89 -2.16
C ALA A 292 -21.53 3.26 -3.00
N LYS A 293 -21.96 2.36 -3.89
CA LYS A 293 -23.19 2.58 -4.70
C LYS A 293 -24.45 2.70 -3.84
N ARG A 294 -24.56 1.91 -2.75
CA ARG A 294 -25.69 1.99 -1.84
C ARG A 294 -25.76 3.33 -1.09
N PHE A 295 -24.60 3.97 -0.86
CA PHE A 295 -24.52 5.32 -0.28
C PHE A 295 -24.59 6.45 -1.30
N GLY A 296 -25.01 6.16 -2.54
CA GLY A 296 -25.24 7.17 -3.59
C GLY A 296 -23.98 7.64 -4.30
N GLU A 297 -22.83 6.94 -4.10
CA GLU A 297 -21.59 7.27 -4.77
C GLU A 297 -21.43 6.52 -6.10
N ARG A 298 -20.74 7.15 -7.05
CA ARG A 298 -20.30 6.47 -8.27
C ARG A 298 -19.22 5.48 -7.89
N GLY A 299 -19.53 4.17 -7.94
CA GLY A 299 -18.52 3.14 -7.77
C GLY A 299 -17.50 3.15 -8.93
N ILE A 300 -16.58 2.16 -8.92
CA ILE A 300 -15.59 1.95 -10.00
C ILE A 300 -16.25 1.27 -11.21
N MET A 301 -17.31 0.51 -11.00
CA MET A 301 -18.04 -0.25 -12.04
C MET A 301 -19.51 0.14 -12.04
#